data_0e0c9a2dfc4bb535ee89d823dc14542c
#
_entry.id   0e0c9a2dfc4bb535ee89d823dc14542c
#
_cell.length_a   1.000
_cell.length_b   1.000
_cell.length_c   1.000
_cell.angle_alpha   90.00
_cell.angle_beta   90.00
_cell.angle_gamma   90.00
#
_symmetry.space_group_name_H-M   'P 1'
#
loop_
_entity.id
_entity.type
_entity.pdbx_description
1 polymer ?
#
loop_
_entity_poly.entity_id
_entity_poly.type
_entity_poly.pdbx_seq_one_letter_code
_entity_poly.pdbx_strand_id
1 'polypeptide(L)'
;MNEDGTYTRDPYSAITQLNPVGLLNEQIGESMRDIVNAHIDLKFNILPGLTFTTSNGIDYNDVKNYSFATTKVSSSSSMSNNDAYRMTLQTTNNLTYNGKWGDHALTATAVYEATQSEYRYMNICGNNLMTESVGWRN
;
A
#
# COMPACT_ATOMS: atom_id res chain seq x y z
N MET A 1 24.63 21.68 -17.82
CA MET A 1 25.31 21.77 -16.55
C MET A 1 26.42 22.80 -16.70
N ASN A 2 26.45 23.79 -15.86
CA ASN A 2 27.46 24.82 -15.86
C ASN A 2 28.79 24.27 -15.29
N GLU A 3 29.91 25.02 -15.46
CA GLU A 3 31.23 24.62 -14.91
C GLU A 3 31.24 24.48 -13.39
N ASP A 4 30.35 25.23 -12.70
CA ASP A 4 30.16 25.19 -11.25
C ASP A 4 29.24 24.07 -10.74
N GLY A 5 28.79 23.20 -11.63
CA GLY A 5 27.89 22.07 -11.30
C GLY A 5 26.41 22.45 -11.16
N THR A 6 26.05 23.70 -11.44
CA THR A 6 24.65 24.17 -11.42
C THR A 6 23.96 23.91 -12.75
N TYR A 7 22.62 24.00 -12.79
CA TYR A 7 21.82 23.90 -13.99
C TYR A 7 21.41 25.30 -14.46
N THR A 8 21.54 25.56 -15.77
CA THR A 8 21.12 26.82 -16.37
C THR A 8 19.62 27.03 -16.17
N ARG A 9 19.23 28.18 -15.66
CA ARG A 9 17.83 28.63 -15.58
C ARG A 9 17.53 29.52 -16.77
N ASP A 10 16.29 29.48 -17.31
CA ASP A 10 15.88 30.38 -18.36
C ASP A 10 15.80 31.81 -17.83
N PRO A 11 16.67 32.76 -18.30
CA PRO A 11 16.68 34.13 -17.80
C PRO A 11 15.47 34.95 -18.29
N TYR A 12 14.70 34.43 -19.28
CA TYR A 12 13.60 35.15 -19.89
C TYR A 12 12.23 34.69 -19.42
N SER A 13 12.17 33.68 -18.58
CA SER A 13 10.90 33.17 -18.03
C SER A 13 10.48 33.98 -16.81
N ALA A 14 9.30 34.60 -16.89
CA ALA A 14 8.66 35.25 -15.73
C ALA A 14 8.28 34.23 -14.63
N ILE A 15 8.28 32.95 -14.96
CA ILE A 15 8.13 31.82 -14.05
C ILE A 15 9.49 31.15 -13.95
N THR A 16 10.02 31.02 -12.74
CA THR A 16 11.31 30.35 -12.48
C THR A 16 11.16 28.86 -12.80
N GLN A 17 11.26 28.52 -14.11
CA GLN A 17 11.22 27.13 -14.54
C GLN A 17 12.56 26.48 -14.17
N LEU A 18 12.48 25.38 -13.44
CA LEU A 18 13.62 24.54 -13.17
C LEU A 18 14.03 23.81 -14.46
N ASN A 19 15.33 23.66 -14.67
CA ASN A 19 15.84 22.90 -15.81
C ASN A 19 15.35 21.43 -15.74
N PRO A 20 14.64 20.92 -16.77
CA PRO A 20 14.13 19.55 -16.75
C PRO A 20 15.20 18.48 -16.55
N VAL A 21 16.40 18.71 -17.11
CA VAL A 21 17.54 17.79 -16.95
C VAL A 21 18.03 17.80 -15.49
N GLY A 22 18.04 18.99 -14.86
CA GLY A 22 18.35 19.12 -13.45
C GLY A 22 17.36 18.38 -12.57
N LEU A 23 16.07 18.49 -12.85
CA LEU A 23 15.03 17.76 -12.10
C LEU A 23 15.23 16.26 -12.20
N LEU A 24 15.50 15.72 -13.39
CA LEU A 24 15.70 14.29 -13.60
C LEU A 24 16.94 13.72 -12.87
N ASN A 25 17.99 14.54 -12.70
CA ASN A 25 19.24 14.11 -12.09
C ASN A 25 19.30 14.34 -10.57
N GLU A 26 18.60 15.36 -10.07
CA GLU A 26 18.74 15.85 -8.70
C GLU A 26 17.47 15.64 -7.86
N GLN A 27 16.39 15.17 -8.48
CA GLN A 27 15.18 14.79 -7.80
C GLN A 27 14.91 13.30 -8.01
N ILE A 28 14.83 12.55 -6.94
CA ILE A 28 14.54 11.12 -6.95
C ILE A 28 13.16 10.94 -6.32
N GLY A 29 12.31 10.18 -7.00
CA GLY A 29 11.02 9.75 -6.48
C GLY A 29 10.85 8.27 -6.80
N GLU A 30 10.66 7.45 -5.78
CA GLU A 30 10.38 6.03 -5.92
C GLU A 30 9.08 5.69 -5.19
N SER A 31 8.25 4.87 -5.82
CA SER A 31 7.06 4.31 -5.21
C SER A 31 7.05 2.81 -5.46
N MET A 32 7.05 2.05 -4.38
CA MET A 32 6.91 0.60 -4.41
C MET A 32 5.59 0.23 -3.75
N ARG A 33 4.90 -0.74 -4.33
CA ARG A 33 3.64 -1.24 -3.79
C ARG A 33 3.55 -2.73 -3.95
N ASP A 34 3.44 -3.43 -2.83
CA ASP A 34 3.23 -4.86 -2.76
C ASP A 34 1.80 -5.16 -2.34
N ILE A 35 1.09 -5.92 -3.16
CA ILE A 35 -0.30 -6.33 -2.90
C ILE A 35 -0.37 -7.85 -2.97
N VAL A 36 -0.90 -8.44 -1.91
CA VAL A 36 -1.23 -9.87 -1.88
C VAL A 36 -2.67 -10.03 -1.43
N ASN A 37 -3.49 -10.61 -2.30
CA ASN A 37 -4.86 -11.00 -1.99
C ASN A 37 -4.96 -12.51 -2.14
N ALA A 38 -5.34 -13.21 -1.09
CA ALA A 38 -5.56 -14.63 -1.12
C ALA A 38 -6.88 -14.98 -0.45
N HIS A 39 -7.58 -15.95 -1.02
CA HIS A 39 -8.86 -16.41 -0.52
C HIS A 39 -8.97 -17.93 -0.65
N ILE A 40 -9.54 -18.56 0.37
CA ILE A 40 -9.79 -19.99 0.38
C ILE A 40 -11.20 -20.29 0.90
N ASP A 41 -11.95 -21.05 0.12
CA ASP A 41 -13.28 -21.55 0.46
C ASP A 41 -13.23 -23.05 0.65
N LEU A 42 -13.71 -23.52 1.79
CA LEU A 42 -13.82 -24.93 2.09
C LEU A 42 -15.28 -25.27 2.43
N LYS A 43 -15.78 -26.33 1.84
CA LYS A 43 -17.15 -26.83 2.08
C LYS A 43 -17.10 -28.26 2.58
N PHE A 44 -17.72 -28.49 3.72
CA PHE A 44 -17.81 -29.79 4.36
C PHE A 44 -19.28 -30.21 4.48
N ASN A 45 -19.64 -31.35 3.91
CA ASN A 45 -20.91 -31.99 4.14
C ASN A 45 -20.78 -32.93 5.37
N ILE A 46 -21.23 -32.44 6.53
CA ILE A 46 -21.01 -33.12 7.82
C ILE A 46 -21.96 -34.32 7.94
N LEU A 47 -23.25 -34.09 7.62
CA LEU A 47 -24.32 -35.08 7.65
C LEU A 47 -25.27 -34.80 6.49
N PRO A 48 -26.14 -35.76 6.12
CA PRO A 48 -27.21 -35.47 5.18
C PRO A 48 -28.05 -34.25 5.62
N GLY A 49 -28.07 -33.24 4.77
CA GLY A 49 -28.74 -31.98 5.05
C GLY A 49 -27.90 -30.94 5.87
N LEU A 50 -26.77 -31.30 6.48
CA LEU A 50 -25.94 -30.38 7.25
C LEU A 50 -24.63 -30.08 6.55
N THR A 51 -24.44 -28.82 6.16
CA THR A 51 -23.27 -28.33 5.45
C THR A 51 -22.59 -27.22 6.24
N PHE A 52 -21.28 -27.31 6.38
CA PHE A 52 -20.44 -26.25 6.91
C PHE A 52 -19.59 -25.69 5.80
N THR A 53 -19.60 -24.37 5.63
CA THR A 53 -18.73 -23.65 4.68
C THR A 53 -17.91 -22.64 5.43
N THR A 54 -16.61 -22.62 5.21
CA THR A 54 -15.70 -21.61 5.74
C THR A 54 -14.98 -20.91 4.60
N SER A 55 -15.02 -19.59 4.62
CA SER A 55 -14.35 -18.67 3.69
C SER A 55 -13.31 -17.87 4.47
N ASN A 56 -12.07 -17.94 4.07
CA ASN A 56 -10.98 -17.23 4.74
C ASN A 56 -10.19 -16.41 3.72
N GLY A 57 -9.99 -15.13 4.01
CA GLY A 57 -9.30 -14.19 3.16
C GLY A 57 -8.18 -13.46 3.88
N ILE A 58 -7.14 -13.12 3.14
CA ILE A 58 -6.08 -12.21 3.53
C ILE A 58 -5.89 -11.16 2.44
N ASP A 59 -5.93 -9.90 2.84
CA ASP A 59 -5.58 -8.74 2.03
C ASP A 59 -4.38 -8.06 2.65
N TYR A 60 -3.27 -8.06 1.92
CA TYR A 60 -2.03 -7.42 2.30
C TYR A 60 -1.70 -6.32 1.32
N ASN A 61 -1.37 -5.13 1.81
CA ASN A 61 -0.96 -3.99 1.00
C ASN A 61 0.14 -3.22 1.73
N ASP A 62 1.32 -3.18 1.13
CA ASP A 62 2.50 -2.44 1.61
C ASP A 62 2.88 -1.40 0.57
N VAL A 63 2.94 -0.13 0.96
CA VAL A 63 3.26 0.99 0.08
C VAL A 63 4.42 1.77 0.68
N LYS A 64 5.50 1.88 -0.09
CA LYS A 64 6.69 2.64 0.26
C LYS A 64 6.92 3.73 -0.76
N ASN A 65 6.89 4.97 -0.30
CA ASN A 65 7.18 6.14 -1.13
C ASN A 65 8.41 6.83 -0.58
N TYR A 66 9.37 7.02 -1.45
CA TYR A 66 10.58 7.75 -1.17
C TYR A 66 10.69 8.95 -2.10
N SER A 67 11.09 10.10 -1.56
CA SER A 67 11.43 11.26 -2.36
C SER A 67 12.67 11.97 -1.79
N PHE A 68 13.49 12.48 -2.68
CA PHE A 68 14.69 13.22 -2.34
C PHE A 68 14.89 14.34 -3.36
N ALA A 69 15.26 15.53 -2.92
CA ALA A 69 15.61 16.67 -3.79
C ALA A 69 16.80 17.42 -3.21
N THR A 70 17.74 17.81 -4.10
CA THR A 70 18.91 18.59 -3.73
C THR A 70 18.65 20.11 -3.82
N THR A 71 19.53 20.91 -3.23
CA THR A 71 19.50 22.39 -3.34
C THR A 71 19.75 22.89 -4.76
N LYS A 72 20.26 22.06 -5.67
CA LYS A 72 20.47 22.42 -7.07
C LYS A 72 19.16 22.62 -7.85
N VAL A 73 18.07 22.01 -7.40
CA VAL A 73 16.75 22.06 -8.04
C VAL A 73 15.64 22.53 -7.12
N SER A 74 15.93 22.73 -5.84
CA SER A 74 14.98 23.22 -4.85
C SER A 74 15.59 24.37 -4.05
N SER A 75 14.79 25.15 -3.33
CA SER A 75 15.27 26.17 -2.40
C SER A 75 15.96 25.59 -1.16
N SER A 76 15.66 24.33 -0.84
CA SER A 76 16.29 23.58 0.24
C SER A 76 16.33 22.10 -0.14
N SER A 77 17.35 21.39 0.33
CA SER A 77 17.37 19.94 0.21
C SER A 77 16.28 19.33 1.07
N SER A 78 15.63 18.29 0.56
CA SER A 78 14.54 17.61 1.25
C SER A 78 14.58 16.10 1.01
N MET A 79 14.14 15.36 2.02
CA MET A 79 13.96 13.93 1.98
C MET A 79 12.63 13.57 2.63
N SER A 80 11.89 12.66 2.04
CA SER A 80 10.69 12.09 2.65
C SER A 80 10.66 10.59 2.40
N ASN A 81 10.34 9.83 3.44
CA ASN A 81 10.09 8.40 3.36
C ASN A 81 8.76 8.11 4.04
N ASN A 82 7.79 7.67 3.26
CA ASN A 82 6.48 7.24 3.72
C ASN A 82 6.37 5.73 3.56
N ASP A 83 6.04 5.05 4.65
CA ASP A 83 5.81 3.62 4.69
C ASP A 83 4.41 3.36 5.27
N ALA A 84 3.55 2.71 4.51
CA ALA A 84 2.18 2.44 4.87
C ALA A 84 1.86 0.96 4.63
N TYR A 85 1.60 0.25 5.70
CA TYR A 85 1.27 -1.17 5.73
C TYR A 85 -0.17 -1.37 6.18
N ARG A 86 -0.89 -2.22 5.45
CA ARG A 86 -2.21 -2.67 5.86
C ARG A 86 -2.35 -4.17 5.62
N MET A 87 -2.80 -4.88 6.65
CA MET A 87 -3.17 -6.29 6.54
C MET A 87 -4.59 -6.47 7.08
N THR A 88 -5.43 -7.14 6.32
CA THR A 88 -6.79 -7.49 6.72
C THR A 88 -6.95 -9.00 6.61
N LEU A 89 -7.36 -9.61 7.71
CA LEU A 89 -7.75 -11.01 7.78
C LEU A 89 -9.27 -11.07 7.92
N GLN A 90 -9.91 -11.92 7.14
CA GLN A 90 -11.35 -12.10 7.16
C GLN A 90 -11.69 -13.57 7.20
N THR A 91 -12.66 -13.94 8.04
CA THR A 91 -13.22 -15.29 8.09
C THR A 91 -14.74 -15.23 8.14
N THR A 92 -15.38 -16.04 7.32
CA THR A 92 -16.83 -16.22 7.30
C THR A 92 -17.12 -17.71 7.40
N ASN A 93 -17.90 -18.09 8.41
CA ASN A 93 -18.27 -19.47 8.69
C ASN A 93 -19.78 -19.61 8.65
N ASN A 94 -20.27 -20.50 7.78
CA ASN A 94 -21.69 -20.75 7.56
C ASN A 94 -22.01 -22.20 7.90
N LEU A 95 -22.96 -22.43 8.79
CA LEU A 95 -23.51 -23.73 9.07
C LEU A 95 -24.98 -23.76 8.59
N THR A 96 -25.24 -24.54 7.56
CA THR A 96 -26.57 -24.64 6.94
C THR A 96 -27.14 -26.04 7.12
N TYR A 97 -28.35 -26.10 7.64
CA TYR A 97 -29.15 -27.33 7.76
C TYR A 97 -30.37 -27.26 6.83
N ASN A 98 -30.55 -28.28 6.03
CA ASN A 98 -31.74 -28.51 5.18
C ASN A 98 -32.39 -29.81 5.59
N GLY A 99 -33.58 -29.73 6.17
CA GLY A 99 -34.38 -30.88 6.59
C GLY A 99 -35.72 -30.93 5.86
N LYS A 100 -36.19 -32.14 5.58
CA LYS A 100 -37.52 -32.38 5.01
C LYS A 100 -38.22 -33.50 5.76
N TRP A 101 -39.44 -33.25 6.24
CA TRP A 101 -40.25 -34.19 6.98
C TRP A 101 -41.68 -34.15 6.44
N GLY A 102 -42.07 -35.19 5.71
CA GLY A 102 -43.34 -35.22 5.02
C GLY A 102 -43.48 -34.04 4.06
N ASP A 103 -44.50 -33.22 4.26
CA ASP A 103 -44.77 -32.01 3.45
C ASP A 103 -44.05 -30.75 3.93
N HIS A 104 -43.28 -30.85 5.03
CA HIS A 104 -42.57 -29.74 5.60
C HIS A 104 -41.09 -29.72 5.18
N ALA A 105 -40.60 -28.57 4.76
CA ALA A 105 -39.20 -28.33 4.48
C ALA A 105 -38.68 -27.18 5.35
N LEU A 106 -37.50 -27.34 5.97
CA LEU A 106 -36.84 -26.34 6.80
C LEU A 106 -35.44 -26.12 6.28
N THR A 107 -35.08 -24.85 6.09
CA THR A 107 -33.70 -24.42 5.93
C THR A 107 -33.33 -23.49 7.08
N ALA A 108 -32.31 -23.84 7.83
CA ALA A 108 -31.75 -23.02 8.89
C ALA A 108 -30.25 -22.74 8.65
N THR A 109 -29.83 -21.50 8.80
CA THR A 109 -28.43 -21.11 8.59
C THR A 109 -27.96 -20.28 9.78
N ALA A 110 -26.80 -20.66 10.33
CA ALA A 110 -26.05 -19.87 11.28
C ALA A 110 -24.78 -19.31 10.61
N VAL A 111 -24.51 -18.03 10.79
CA VAL A 111 -23.38 -17.34 10.20
C VAL A 111 -22.52 -16.72 11.29
N TYR A 112 -21.23 -16.90 11.21
CA TYR A 112 -20.23 -16.22 12.02
C TYR A 112 -19.22 -15.53 11.10
N GLU A 113 -19.03 -14.24 11.29
CA GLU A 113 -18.06 -13.44 10.55
C GLU A 113 -17.13 -12.72 11.51
N ALA A 114 -15.85 -12.68 11.18
CA ALA A 114 -14.86 -11.91 11.89
C ALA A 114 -13.87 -11.28 10.90
N THR A 115 -13.53 -10.03 11.15
CA THR A 115 -12.52 -9.29 10.40
C THR A 115 -11.56 -8.65 11.36
N GLN A 116 -10.27 -8.83 11.10
CA GLN A 116 -9.18 -8.16 11.81
C GLN A 116 -8.39 -7.34 10.82
N SER A 117 -8.20 -6.05 11.10
CA SER A 117 -7.39 -5.17 10.27
C SER A 117 -6.29 -4.54 11.11
N GLU A 118 -5.08 -4.60 10.59
CA GLU A 118 -3.90 -3.93 11.13
C GLU A 118 -3.44 -2.87 10.14
N TYR A 119 -3.17 -1.67 10.64
CA TYR A 119 -2.63 -0.57 9.86
C TYR A 119 -1.45 0.05 10.60
N ARG A 120 -0.34 0.21 9.88
CA ARG A 120 0.84 0.93 10.36
C ARG A 120 1.21 1.98 9.34
N TYR A 121 1.61 3.13 9.84
CA TYR A 121 2.08 4.23 9.03
C TYR A 121 3.30 4.85 9.68
N MET A 122 4.33 5.08 8.87
CA MET A 122 5.54 5.78 9.25
C MET A 122 5.83 6.86 8.22
N ASN A 123 6.14 8.06 8.69
CA ASN A 123 6.59 9.15 7.86
C ASN A 123 7.85 9.75 8.48
N ILE A 124 8.92 9.78 7.71
CA ILE A 124 10.19 10.40 8.08
C ILE A 124 10.46 11.49 7.06
N CYS A 125 10.61 12.74 7.51
CA CYS A 125 10.95 13.88 6.67
C CYS A 125 12.21 14.56 7.20
N GLY A 126 13.04 15.03 6.30
CA GLY A 126 14.19 15.86 6.57
C GLY A 126 14.28 17.02 5.60
N ASN A 127 14.59 18.22 6.10
CA ASN A 127 14.86 19.40 5.28
C ASN A 127 16.22 19.97 5.66
N ASN A 128 16.86 20.71 4.75
CA ASN A 128 18.18 21.30 4.94
C ASN A 128 19.22 20.27 5.36
N LEU A 129 19.35 19.22 4.56
CA LEU A 129 20.25 18.12 4.84
C LEU A 129 21.70 18.58 4.87
N MET A 130 22.47 18.11 5.84
CA MET A 130 23.89 18.46 5.99
C MET A 130 24.76 17.96 4.83
N THR A 131 24.32 16.91 4.16
CA THR A 131 24.96 16.35 2.97
C THR A 131 23.90 15.88 1.97
N GLU A 132 24.13 16.18 0.71
CA GLU A 132 23.26 15.78 -0.41
C GLU A 132 23.87 14.64 -1.23
N SER A 133 25.07 14.20 -0.87
CA SER A 133 25.78 13.11 -1.56
C SER A 133 25.35 11.72 -1.09
N VAL A 134 24.60 11.65 0.00
CA VAL A 134 24.14 10.38 0.58
C VAL A 134 22.70 10.14 0.13
N GLY A 135 22.56 9.43 -0.95
CA GLY A 135 21.25 8.82 -1.26
C GLY A 135 20.91 7.80 -0.16
N TRP A 136 19.64 7.61 0.12
CA TRP A 136 19.13 6.70 1.16
C TRP A 136 19.55 5.23 0.98
N ARG A 137 20.18 4.90 -0.14
CA ARG A 137 20.66 3.54 -0.48
C ARG A 137 22.11 3.26 -0.13
N ASN A 138 22.79 4.17 0.57
CA ASN A 138 24.15 3.94 1.06
C ASN A 138 24.15 3.58 2.53
#